data_5aa31e5413c8f023683d7097339b6ad7
#
_entry.id   5aa31e5413c8f023683d7097339b6ad7
#
_cell.length_a   1.000
_cell.length_b   1.000
_cell.length_c   1.000
_cell.angle_alpha   90.00
_cell.angle_beta   90.00
_cell.angle_gamma   90.00
#
_symmetry.space_group_name_H-M   'P 1'
#
loop_
_entity.id
_entity.type
_entity.pdbx_description
1 polymer ?
#
loop_
_entity_poly.entity_id
_entity_poly.type
_entity_poly.pdbx_seq_one_letter_code
_entity_poly.pdbx_strand_id
1 'polypeptide(L)'
;MNLLYTVDNNFVPQLAANICSVVSNHSGIQDITFHVFSNGITEDNQRLLQEMVTEYNQNLVFYDISNFKDALGFDFDTSGWNEIVLARLLMAHFLPNEIERVIYLDGDTIVLGDIALLWNQDLKGCVVGMVPEPTVGPSRLNDLDLNGCLYHNAGVLLVDLKQWRSTCCEDQLLDYCERRSGRLFA
;
A
#
# COMPACT_ATOMS: atom_id res chain seq x y z
N MET A 1 -8.06 9.64 9.32
CA MET A 1 -6.84 8.86 8.94
C MET A 1 -7.06 8.27 7.56
N ASN A 2 -6.02 8.13 6.76
CA ASN A 2 -6.10 7.55 5.41
C ASN A 2 -5.40 6.20 5.39
N LEU A 3 -6.11 5.13 5.03
CA LEU A 3 -5.56 3.79 4.84
C LEU A 3 -5.66 3.41 3.36
N LEU A 4 -4.60 2.89 2.78
CA LEU A 4 -4.53 2.54 1.36
C LEU A 4 -4.33 1.04 1.19
N TYR A 5 -5.06 0.49 0.24
CA TYR A 5 -4.98 -0.90 -0.20
C TYR A 5 -4.84 -0.97 -1.72
N THR A 6 -4.19 -2.01 -2.20
CA THR A 6 -4.08 -2.33 -3.62
C THR A 6 -4.59 -3.75 -3.82
N VAL A 7 -5.74 -3.91 -4.45
CA VAL A 7 -6.41 -5.21 -4.54
C VAL A 7 -7.11 -5.41 -5.88
N ASP A 8 -7.20 -6.66 -6.31
CA ASP A 8 -8.08 -7.11 -7.39
C ASP A 8 -9.37 -7.71 -6.83
N ASN A 9 -10.27 -8.13 -7.73
CA ASN A 9 -11.56 -8.68 -7.33
C ASN A 9 -11.47 -9.96 -6.47
N ASN A 10 -10.40 -10.75 -6.61
CA ASN A 10 -10.24 -12.00 -5.86
C ASN A 10 -9.87 -11.74 -4.40
N PHE A 11 -9.28 -10.59 -4.10
CA PHE A 11 -8.85 -10.21 -2.76
C PHE A 11 -9.92 -9.45 -1.95
N VAL A 12 -11.12 -9.24 -2.50
CA VAL A 12 -12.21 -8.53 -1.81
C VAL A 12 -12.58 -9.15 -0.46
N PRO A 13 -12.68 -10.50 -0.30
CA PRO A 13 -12.97 -11.08 1.01
C PRO A 13 -11.89 -10.80 2.07
N GLN A 14 -10.60 -10.84 1.67
CA GLN A 14 -9.49 -10.53 2.55
C GLN A 14 -9.50 -9.05 2.93
N LEU A 15 -9.70 -8.15 1.97
CA LEU A 15 -9.85 -6.72 2.22
C LEU A 15 -11.00 -6.44 3.21
N ALA A 16 -12.16 -7.09 3.03
CA ALA A 16 -13.29 -6.95 3.95
C ALA A 16 -12.91 -7.37 5.38
N ALA A 17 -12.23 -8.50 5.53
CA ALA A 17 -11.74 -8.98 6.83
C ALA A 17 -10.74 -8.00 7.46
N ASN A 18 -9.81 -7.45 6.66
CA ASN A 18 -8.87 -6.43 7.12
C ASN A 18 -9.62 -5.18 7.62
N ILE A 19 -10.51 -4.60 6.81
CA ILE A 19 -11.30 -3.42 7.19
C ILE A 19 -12.08 -3.69 8.49
N CYS A 20 -12.76 -4.83 8.61
CA CYS A 20 -13.43 -5.23 9.85
C CYS A 20 -12.46 -5.26 11.04
N SER A 21 -11.25 -5.78 10.86
CA SER A 21 -10.25 -5.84 11.93
C SER A 21 -9.79 -4.44 12.35
N VAL A 22 -9.60 -3.53 11.39
CA VAL A 22 -9.25 -2.13 11.66
C VAL A 22 -10.33 -1.46 12.50
N VAL A 23 -11.59 -1.48 12.03
CA VAL A 23 -12.68 -0.76 12.70
C VAL A 23 -13.02 -1.37 14.05
N SER A 24 -12.90 -2.70 14.20
CA SER A 24 -13.17 -3.40 15.48
C SER A 24 -12.13 -3.06 16.57
N ASN A 25 -10.91 -2.69 16.20
CA ASN A 25 -9.84 -2.34 17.12
C ASN A 25 -9.56 -0.84 17.19
N HIS A 26 -10.29 -0.02 16.43
CA HIS A 26 -10.11 1.42 16.41
C HIS A 26 -10.81 2.09 17.61
N SER A 27 -10.12 3.03 18.25
CA SER A 27 -10.63 3.77 19.43
C SER A 27 -11.80 4.72 19.12
N GLY A 28 -12.11 4.97 17.83
CA GLY A 28 -13.20 5.86 17.40
C GLY A 28 -12.92 7.35 17.52
N ILE A 29 -11.70 7.75 17.88
CA ILE A 29 -11.33 9.18 18.08
C ILE A 29 -11.16 9.91 16.74
N GLN A 30 -10.80 9.21 15.68
CA GLN A 30 -10.55 9.80 14.35
C GLN A 30 -11.30 9.02 13.28
N ASP A 31 -11.92 9.73 12.35
CA ASP A 31 -12.53 9.11 11.17
C ASP A 31 -11.47 8.47 10.27
N ILE A 32 -11.81 7.33 9.70
CA ILE A 32 -10.98 6.60 8.75
C ILE A 32 -11.56 6.76 7.35
N THR A 33 -10.70 7.07 6.40
CA THR A 33 -11.00 6.92 4.97
C THR A 33 -10.16 5.77 4.41
N PHE A 34 -10.85 4.75 3.94
CA PHE A 34 -10.25 3.63 3.24
C PHE A 34 -10.14 3.98 1.76
N HIS A 35 -8.94 4.03 1.23
CA HIS A 35 -8.62 4.24 -0.18
C HIS A 35 -8.28 2.89 -0.80
N VAL A 36 -8.96 2.51 -1.84
CA VAL A 36 -8.77 1.22 -2.50
C VAL A 36 -8.35 1.45 -3.95
N PHE A 37 -7.11 1.12 -4.27
CA PHE A 37 -6.65 0.98 -5.63
C PHE A 37 -7.24 -0.29 -6.21
N SER A 38 -8.27 -0.11 -7.04
CA SER A 38 -9.11 -1.18 -7.59
C SER A 38 -8.60 -1.60 -8.96
N ASN A 39 -8.15 -2.84 -9.09
CA ASN A 39 -7.87 -3.46 -10.37
C ASN A 39 -9.00 -4.45 -10.70
N GLY A 40 -10.09 -3.92 -11.27
CA GLY A 40 -11.22 -4.73 -11.74
C GLY A 40 -12.13 -5.29 -10.65
N ILE A 41 -12.24 -4.63 -9.48
CA ILE A 41 -13.29 -4.98 -8.50
C ILE A 41 -14.64 -4.71 -9.13
N THR A 42 -15.53 -5.71 -9.14
CA THR A 42 -16.86 -5.60 -9.72
C THR A 42 -17.73 -4.60 -8.95
N GLU A 43 -18.69 -3.98 -9.64
CA GLU A 43 -19.64 -3.03 -9.02
C GLU A 43 -20.40 -3.64 -7.83
N ASP A 44 -20.78 -4.93 -7.92
CA ASP A 44 -21.43 -5.63 -6.81
C ASP A 44 -20.52 -5.72 -5.58
N ASN A 45 -19.26 -6.07 -5.77
CA ASN A 45 -18.29 -6.14 -4.67
C ASN A 45 -17.95 -4.75 -4.10
N GLN A 46 -17.86 -3.72 -4.95
CA GLN A 46 -17.69 -2.34 -4.49
C GLN A 46 -18.89 -1.90 -3.64
N ARG A 47 -20.12 -2.21 -4.08
CA ARG A 47 -21.34 -1.92 -3.32
C ARG A 47 -21.34 -2.61 -1.97
N LEU A 48 -21.03 -3.91 -1.91
CA LEU A 48 -20.98 -4.66 -0.65
C LEU A 48 -19.94 -4.09 0.33
N LEU A 49 -18.75 -3.74 -0.14
CA LEU A 49 -17.72 -3.09 0.67
C LEU A 49 -18.19 -1.72 1.16
N GLN A 50 -18.85 -0.94 0.30
CA GLN A 50 -19.37 0.39 0.65
C GLN A 50 -20.47 0.29 1.72
N GLU A 51 -21.40 -0.65 1.59
CA GLU A 51 -22.45 -0.93 2.59
C GLU A 51 -21.81 -1.27 3.94
N MET A 52 -20.87 -2.22 3.95
CA MET A 52 -20.14 -2.63 5.16
C MET A 52 -19.43 -1.45 5.84
N VAL A 53 -18.67 -0.65 5.10
CA VAL A 53 -17.91 0.47 5.68
C VAL A 53 -18.85 1.56 6.21
N THR A 54 -19.97 1.78 5.53
CA THR A 54 -21.00 2.73 5.96
C THR A 54 -21.63 2.33 7.30
N GLU A 55 -21.86 1.03 7.55
CA GLU A 55 -22.35 0.53 8.85
C GLU A 55 -21.42 0.90 10.02
N TYR A 56 -20.13 1.03 9.75
CA TYR A 56 -19.13 1.49 10.74
C TYR A 56 -18.96 3.00 10.80
N ASN A 57 -19.78 3.78 10.07
CA ASN A 57 -19.66 5.24 9.95
C ASN A 57 -18.27 5.70 9.49
N GLN A 58 -17.64 4.96 8.58
CA GLN A 58 -16.35 5.27 7.98
C GLN A 58 -16.51 5.58 6.48
N ASN A 59 -15.43 6.04 5.84
CA ASN A 59 -15.43 6.40 4.43
C ASN A 59 -14.66 5.38 3.59
N LEU A 60 -15.15 5.12 2.38
CA LEU A 60 -14.49 4.25 1.40
C LEU A 60 -14.44 4.95 0.05
N VAL A 61 -13.27 4.97 -0.58
CA VAL A 61 -13.05 5.56 -1.90
C VAL A 61 -12.31 4.57 -2.78
N PHE A 62 -12.87 4.28 -3.96
CA PHE A 62 -12.22 3.45 -4.96
C PHE A 62 -11.52 4.32 -6.01
N TYR A 63 -10.34 3.90 -6.42
CA TYR A 63 -9.56 4.45 -7.52
C TYR A 63 -9.38 3.35 -8.55
N ASP A 64 -9.88 3.55 -9.76
CA ASP A 64 -9.62 2.62 -10.86
C ASP A 64 -8.16 2.73 -11.29
N ILE A 65 -7.42 1.65 -11.11
CA ILE A 65 -6.01 1.56 -11.51
C ILE A 65 -5.81 0.56 -12.67
N SER A 66 -6.83 0.29 -13.45
CA SER A 66 -6.74 -0.66 -14.59
C SER A 66 -5.63 -0.30 -15.57
N ASN A 67 -5.24 0.97 -15.65
CA ASN A 67 -4.16 1.51 -16.47
C ASN A 67 -2.82 1.69 -15.73
N PHE A 68 -2.65 1.11 -14.53
CA PHE A 68 -1.44 1.34 -13.73
C PHE A 68 -0.14 0.91 -14.45
N LYS A 69 -0.21 -0.07 -15.36
CA LYS A 69 0.93 -0.49 -16.17
C LYS A 69 1.43 0.61 -17.09
N ASP A 70 0.50 1.36 -17.70
CA ASP A 70 0.84 2.50 -18.54
C ASP A 70 1.51 3.60 -17.70
N ALA A 71 1.04 3.80 -16.47
CA ALA A 71 1.61 4.76 -15.53
C ALA A 71 2.98 4.34 -15.00
N LEU A 72 3.30 3.04 -14.92
CA LEU A 72 4.65 2.55 -14.60
C LEU A 72 5.64 2.91 -15.71
N GLY A 73 5.24 2.87 -16.98
CA GLY A 73 6.03 3.31 -18.12
C GLY A 73 7.11 2.33 -18.59
N PHE A 74 7.20 1.13 -18.02
CA PHE A 74 8.16 0.08 -18.41
C PHE A 74 7.55 -1.31 -18.27
N ASP A 75 8.05 -2.26 -19.06
CA ASP A 75 7.70 -3.67 -18.95
C ASP A 75 8.54 -4.35 -17.86
N PHE A 76 7.92 -5.24 -17.09
CA PHE A 76 8.57 -5.99 -16.03
C PHE A 76 8.05 -7.43 -15.94
N ASP A 77 8.92 -8.33 -15.49
CA ASP A 77 8.58 -9.72 -15.18
C ASP A 77 8.54 -9.90 -13.67
N THR A 78 7.37 -10.26 -13.13
CA THR A 78 7.19 -10.54 -11.71
C THR A 78 7.48 -11.98 -11.34
N SER A 79 7.91 -12.82 -12.29
CA SER A 79 8.16 -14.24 -12.07
C SER A 79 6.98 -15.00 -11.45
N GLY A 80 5.76 -14.58 -11.80
CA GLY A 80 4.50 -15.21 -11.36
C GLY A 80 3.81 -14.54 -10.18
N TRP A 81 4.35 -13.47 -9.62
CA TRP A 81 3.63 -12.63 -8.66
C TRP A 81 2.59 -11.75 -9.35
N ASN A 82 1.53 -11.42 -8.64
CA ASN A 82 0.52 -10.50 -9.15
C ASN A 82 1.14 -9.10 -9.29
N GLU A 83 1.19 -8.61 -10.52
CA GLU A 83 1.80 -7.32 -10.88
C GLU A 83 1.19 -6.12 -10.13
N ILE A 84 -0.05 -6.25 -9.68
CA ILE A 84 -0.75 -5.20 -8.92
C ILE A 84 0.02 -4.71 -7.68
N VAL A 85 0.93 -5.53 -7.15
CA VAL A 85 1.77 -5.14 -6.00
C VAL A 85 2.62 -3.91 -6.30
N LEU A 86 2.95 -3.64 -7.57
CA LEU A 86 3.70 -2.47 -7.98
C LEU A 86 2.86 -1.18 -8.01
N ALA A 87 1.53 -1.28 -8.07
CA ALA A 87 0.68 -0.09 -8.05
C ALA A 87 0.81 0.71 -6.74
N ARG A 88 1.31 0.09 -5.65
CA ARG A 88 1.66 0.81 -4.42
C ARG A 88 2.76 1.86 -4.62
N LEU A 89 3.59 1.73 -5.64
CA LEU A 89 4.62 2.72 -5.97
C LEU A 89 4.01 4.01 -6.54
N LEU A 90 2.80 3.95 -7.09
CA LEU A 90 2.09 5.03 -7.76
C LEU A 90 1.11 5.77 -6.80
N MET A 91 1.43 5.81 -5.50
CA MET A 91 0.53 6.44 -4.51
C MET A 91 0.32 7.92 -4.80
N ALA A 92 1.37 8.64 -5.22
CA ALA A 92 1.29 10.06 -5.51
C ALA A 92 0.56 10.34 -6.83
N HIS A 93 0.58 9.40 -7.77
CA HIS A 93 -0.12 9.48 -9.05
C HIS A 93 -1.64 9.38 -8.88
N PHE A 94 -2.11 8.42 -8.10
CA PHE A 94 -3.55 8.11 -7.98
C PHE A 94 -4.24 8.83 -6.82
N LEU A 95 -3.53 9.15 -5.73
CA LEU A 95 -4.15 9.81 -4.58
C LEU A 95 -4.20 11.33 -4.74
N PRO A 96 -5.30 11.97 -4.34
CA PRO A 96 -5.43 13.43 -4.32
C PRO A 96 -4.30 14.12 -3.56
N ASN A 97 -3.92 15.32 -4.02
CA ASN A 97 -2.81 16.09 -3.44
C ASN A 97 -3.04 16.52 -1.98
N GLU A 98 -4.30 16.60 -1.58
CA GLU A 98 -4.73 16.95 -0.23
C GLU A 98 -4.41 15.86 0.80
N ILE A 99 -4.17 14.63 0.33
CA ILE A 99 -3.76 13.53 1.20
C ILE A 99 -2.26 13.63 1.41
N GLU A 100 -1.86 14.12 2.58
CA GLU A 100 -0.47 14.33 2.95
C GLU A 100 0.16 13.12 3.66
N ARG A 101 -0.66 12.20 4.19
CA ARG A 101 -0.20 11.01 4.92
C ARG A 101 -1.11 9.83 4.67
N VAL A 102 -0.53 8.63 4.59
CA VAL A 102 -1.28 7.39 4.42
C VAL A 102 -0.58 6.23 5.14
N ILE A 103 -1.36 5.29 5.67
CA ILE A 103 -0.90 3.95 6.00
C ILE A 103 -1.27 3.05 4.83
N TYR A 104 -0.29 2.41 4.21
CA TYR A 104 -0.53 1.31 3.27
C TYR A 104 -0.58 0.00 4.05
N LEU A 105 -1.56 -0.85 3.73
CA LEU A 105 -1.70 -2.20 4.24
C LEU A 105 -1.93 -3.19 3.09
N ASP A 106 -1.25 -4.32 3.10
CA ASP A 106 -1.63 -5.44 2.24
C ASP A 106 -3.02 -5.95 2.67
N GLY A 107 -3.88 -6.27 1.69
CA GLY A 107 -5.29 -6.60 1.93
C GLY A 107 -5.52 -7.90 2.72
N ASP A 108 -4.51 -8.75 2.87
CA ASP A 108 -4.54 -10.01 3.62
C ASP A 108 -3.96 -9.92 5.03
N THR A 109 -3.75 -8.71 5.54
CA THR A 109 -3.31 -8.47 6.92
C THR A 109 -4.50 -8.39 7.89
N ILE A 110 -4.24 -8.63 9.18
CA ILE A 110 -5.23 -8.46 10.26
C ILE A 110 -4.67 -7.49 11.30
N VAL A 111 -5.40 -6.44 11.58
CA VAL A 111 -5.02 -5.42 12.56
C VAL A 111 -5.54 -5.85 13.93
N LEU A 112 -4.64 -6.09 14.89
CA LEU A 112 -4.95 -6.58 16.23
C LEU A 112 -4.96 -5.49 17.31
N GLY A 113 -4.66 -4.25 16.94
CA GLY A 113 -4.62 -3.12 17.86
C GLY A 113 -5.08 -1.83 17.21
N ASP A 114 -5.12 -0.73 17.97
CA ASP A 114 -5.55 0.56 17.44
C ASP A 114 -4.56 1.08 16.39
N ILE A 115 -5.02 1.19 15.14
CA ILE A 115 -4.24 1.69 14.01
C ILE A 115 -3.77 3.15 14.20
N ALA A 116 -4.45 3.91 15.07
CA ALA A 116 -4.04 5.26 15.43
C ALA A 116 -2.65 5.31 16.07
N LEU A 117 -2.21 4.23 16.72
CA LEU A 117 -0.86 4.14 17.27
C LEU A 117 0.21 4.17 16.17
N LEU A 118 -0.05 3.53 15.03
CA LEU A 118 0.83 3.60 13.85
C LEU A 118 0.69 4.94 13.14
N TRP A 119 -0.54 5.43 12.96
CA TRP A 119 -0.80 6.73 12.32
C TRP A 119 -0.05 7.88 12.97
N ASN A 120 0.04 7.88 14.29
CA ASN A 120 0.66 8.95 15.08
C ASN A 120 2.18 8.81 15.24
N GLN A 121 2.83 7.78 14.65
CA GLN A 121 4.28 7.65 14.73
C GLN A 121 4.97 8.82 14.04
N ASP A 122 5.99 9.36 14.69
CA ASP A 122 6.85 10.37 14.11
C ASP A 122 7.87 9.72 13.16
N LEU A 123 7.78 10.06 11.87
CA LEU A 123 8.72 9.60 10.85
C LEU A 123 10.09 10.26 10.93
N LYS A 124 10.29 11.24 11.82
CA LYS A 124 11.57 11.97 12.03
C LYS A 124 12.19 12.51 10.74
N GLY A 125 11.33 12.97 9.83
CA GLY A 125 11.74 13.50 8.53
C GLY A 125 12.01 12.42 7.47
N CYS A 126 11.74 11.14 7.75
CA CYS A 126 11.77 10.09 6.72
C CYS A 126 10.48 10.11 5.90
N VAL A 127 10.62 9.77 4.61
CA VAL A 127 9.47 9.67 3.68
C VAL A 127 8.59 8.47 4.02
N VAL A 128 9.19 7.36 4.47
CA VAL A 128 8.51 6.08 4.73
C VAL A 128 8.99 5.47 6.05
N GLY A 129 8.06 4.98 6.84
CA GLY A 129 8.29 4.05 7.95
C GLY A 129 7.94 2.63 7.52
N MET A 130 8.84 1.67 7.79
CA MET A 130 8.71 0.27 7.39
C MET A 130 9.14 -0.64 8.54
N VAL A 131 8.68 -1.90 8.50
CA VAL A 131 9.08 -2.92 9.49
C VAL A 131 10.25 -3.73 8.91
N PRO A 132 11.35 -3.92 9.67
CA PRO A 132 12.42 -4.81 9.26
C PRO A 132 11.93 -6.25 9.09
N GLU A 133 12.40 -6.93 8.04
CA GLU A 133 12.14 -8.35 7.77
C GLU A 133 13.40 -9.17 8.05
N PRO A 134 13.55 -9.70 9.27
CA PRO A 134 14.78 -10.35 9.69
C PRO A 134 14.97 -11.75 9.11
N THR A 135 13.96 -12.33 8.46
CA THR A 135 14.02 -13.69 7.92
C THR A 135 14.69 -13.77 6.56
N VAL A 136 14.96 -12.62 5.92
CA VAL A 136 15.65 -12.57 4.64
C VAL A 136 17.14 -12.87 4.81
N GLY A 137 17.56 -13.99 4.23
CA GLY A 137 18.93 -14.47 4.37
C GLY A 137 19.97 -13.71 3.52
N PRO A 138 21.28 -13.90 3.82
CA PRO A 138 22.38 -13.20 3.15
C PRO A 138 22.40 -13.40 1.63
N SER A 139 22.00 -14.56 1.13
CA SER A 139 21.95 -14.83 -0.32
C SER A 139 21.00 -13.86 -1.03
N ARG A 140 19.79 -13.69 -0.48
CA ARG A 140 18.79 -12.76 -1.04
C ARG A 140 19.25 -11.30 -0.98
N LEU A 141 19.90 -10.92 0.12
CA LEU A 141 20.48 -9.57 0.25
C LEU A 141 21.57 -9.31 -0.80
N ASN A 142 22.39 -10.32 -1.07
CA ASN A 142 23.39 -10.26 -2.14
C ASN A 142 22.74 -10.08 -3.51
N ASP A 143 21.72 -10.87 -3.83
CA ASP A 143 21.02 -10.82 -5.12
C ASP A 143 20.37 -9.45 -5.37
N LEU A 144 20.00 -8.76 -4.29
CA LEU A 144 19.39 -7.44 -4.31
C LEU A 144 20.39 -6.28 -4.19
N ASP A 145 21.71 -6.56 -4.09
CA ASP A 145 22.75 -5.59 -3.79
C ASP A 145 22.54 -4.83 -2.46
N LEU A 146 21.92 -5.49 -1.48
CA LEU A 146 21.61 -4.94 -0.16
C LEU A 146 22.54 -5.43 0.94
N ASN A 147 23.79 -5.78 0.60
CA ASN A 147 24.77 -6.27 1.56
C ASN A 147 25.02 -5.26 2.68
N GLY A 148 24.82 -5.71 3.93
CA GLY A 148 24.97 -4.86 5.10
C GLY A 148 23.79 -3.92 5.39
N CYS A 149 22.74 -3.98 4.58
CA CYS A 149 21.49 -3.24 4.79
C CYS A 149 20.43 -4.13 5.45
N LEU A 150 19.45 -3.48 6.11
CA LEU A 150 18.25 -4.15 6.56
C LEU A 150 17.29 -4.31 5.39
N TYR A 151 16.72 -5.49 5.24
CA TYR A 151 15.56 -5.69 4.37
C TYR A 151 14.28 -5.32 5.13
N HIS A 152 13.31 -4.72 4.45
CA HIS A 152 12.07 -4.28 5.06
C HIS A 152 10.88 -4.90 4.35
N ASN A 153 9.86 -5.27 5.13
CA ASN A 153 8.58 -5.72 4.62
C ASN A 153 7.79 -4.51 4.08
N ALA A 154 7.20 -4.67 2.92
CA ALA A 154 6.41 -3.61 2.26
C ALA A 154 4.89 -3.77 2.41
N GLY A 155 4.43 -4.75 3.18
CA GLY A 155 2.99 -4.98 3.43
C GLY A 155 2.36 -4.04 4.44
N VAL A 156 3.19 -3.33 5.24
CA VAL A 156 2.75 -2.28 6.15
C VAL A 156 3.70 -1.09 6.03
N LEU A 157 3.20 0.04 5.53
CA LEU A 157 3.97 1.26 5.35
C LEU A 157 3.26 2.44 5.99
N LEU A 158 4.01 3.29 6.70
CA LEU A 158 3.54 4.63 7.06
C LEU A 158 4.24 5.63 6.14
N VAL A 159 3.49 6.37 5.32
CA VAL A 159 4.05 7.21 4.26
C VAL A 159 3.70 8.68 4.49
N ASP A 160 4.72 9.54 4.46
CA ASP A 160 4.55 10.98 4.31
C ASP A 160 4.45 11.31 2.81
N LEU A 161 3.21 11.38 2.30
CA LEU A 161 2.96 11.65 0.88
C LEU A 161 3.36 13.07 0.45
N LYS A 162 3.39 14.02 1.37
CA LYS A 162 3.88 15.35 1.09
C LYS A 162 5.39 15.33 0.78
N GLN A 163 6.17 14.65 1.60
CA GLN A 163 7.59 14.45 1.32
C GLN A 163 7.81 13.55 0.11
N TRP A 164 7.03 12.47 -0.05
CA TRP A 164 7.08 11.59 -1.21
C TRP A 164 6.98 12.38 -2.52
N ARG A 165 6.01 13.30 -2.62
CA ARG A 165 5.84 14.17 -3.79
C ARG A 165 6.98 15.19 -3.93
N SER A 166 7.34 15.89 -2.85
CA SER A 166 8.34 16.96 -2.89
C SER A 166 9.74 16.48 -3.18
N THR A 167 10.05 15.22 -2.88
CA THR A 167 11.35 14.58 -3.17
C THR A 167 11.35 13.77 -4.47
N CYS A 168 10.25 13.77 -5.23
CA CYS A 168 10.09 12.92 -6.42
C CYS A 168 10.40 11.44 -6.12
N CYS A 169 9.96 10.94 -4.95
CA CYS A 169 10.25 9.58 -4.50
C CYS A 169 9.69 8.53 -5.47
N GLU A 170 8.48 8.76 -6.01
CA GLU A 170 7.84 7.92 -7.01
C GLU A 170 8.73 7.76 -8.25
N ASP A 171 9.17 8.88 -8.84
CA ASP A 171 10.03 8.86 -10.05
C ASP A 171 11.35 8.11 -9.79
N GLN A 172 11.96 8.31 -8.62
CA GLN A 172 13.19 7.61 -8.23
C GLN A 172 12.98 6.10 -8.10
N LEU A 173 11.85 5.67 -7.54
CA LEU A 173 11.51 4.25 -7.42
C LEU A 173 11.22 3.62 -8.78
N LEU A 174 10.47 4.31 -9.64
CA LEU A 174 10.16 3.83 -10.98
C LEU A 174 11.44 3.71 -11.83
N ASP A 175 12.32 4.71 -11.81
CA ASP A 175 13.61 4.66 -12.48
C ASP A 175 14.50 3.51 -11.95
N TYR A 176 14.48 3.26 -10.64
CA TYR A 176 15.18 2.10 -10.07
C TYR A 176 14.58 0.78 -10.56
N CYS A 177 13.26 0.65 -10.58
CA CYS A 177 12.56 -0.54 -11.05
C CYS A 177 12.81 -0.79 -12.54
N GLU A 178 12.75 0.26 -13.38
CA GLU A 178 13.03 0.15 -14.81
C GLU A 178 14.43 -0.38 -15.08
N ARG A 179 15.45 0.18 -14.41
CA ARG A 179 16.84 -0.27 -14.52
C ARG A 179 17.05 -1.72 -14.09
N ARG A 180 16.14 -2.26 -13.28
CA ARG A 180 16.19 -3.63 -12.76
C ARG A 180 15.04 -4.52 -13.23
N SER A 181 14.29 -4.12 -14.26
CA SER A 181 13.07 -4.79 -14.74
C SER A 181 13.23 -6.29 -15.00
N GLY A 182 14.40 -6.75 -15.43
CA GLY A 182 14.71 -8.18 -15.57
C GLY A 182 15.16 -8.89 -14.28
N ARG A 183 15.14 -8.23 -13.11
CA ARG A 183 15.60 -8.74 -11.81
C ARG A 183 14.68 -8.38 -10.65
N LEU A 184 13.48 -7.87 -10.94
CA LEU A 184 12.48 -7.59 -9.93
C LEU A 184 11.84 -8.93 -9.52
N PHE A 185 12.26 -9.42 -8.36
CA PHE A 185 11.62 -10.57 -7.72
C PHE A 185 10.90 -10.05 -6.48
N ALA A 186 9.61 -10.31 -6.38
CA ALA A 186 8.84 -10.04 -5.18
C ALA A 186 9.13 -11.06 -4.07
#